data_4fbc2baf05dfd550828d40c2a3c091fe
#
_entry.id   4fbc2baf05dfd550828d40c2a3c091fe
#
_cell.length_a   1.000
_cell.length_b   1.000
_cell.length_c   1.000
_cell.angle_alpha   90.00
_cell.angle_beta   90.00
_cell.angle_gamma   90.00
#
_symmetry.space_group_name_H-M   'P 1'
#
loop_
_entity.id
_entity.type
_entity.pdbx_description
1 polymer ?
#
loop_
_entity_poly.entity_id
_entity_poly.type
_entity_poly.pdbx_seq_one_letter_code
_entity_poly.pdbx_strand_id
1 'polypeptide(L)'
;MAAFDLVFLGTGAADWPVRPQADVRYDTDGLIRRTCSLLINGKYLIDPAPESWFFAVKVLKLDLSGLKAVILTHSHGDHFSLKALDGFLGEARGKVGFYCHEGTIPSLKLTEKELSRMRLHPLKTGDRVKLGKVTMQALGANHEVSRTRETALHYLFACEGKKFFY
;
A
#
# COMPACT_ATOMS: atom_id res chain seq x y z
N MET A 1 -7.91 22.45 -6.81
CA MET A 1 -7.03 21.46 -6.15
C MET A 1 -6.68 20.38 -7.15
N ALA A 2 -5.50 19.76 -7.09
CA ALA A 2 -5.17 18.65 -7.98
C ALA A 2 -6.09 17.44 -7.71
N ALA A 3 -6.47 16.69 -8.77
CA ALA A 3 -7.27 15.47 -8.64
C ALA A 3 -6.55 14.39 -7.83
N PHE A 4 -5.21 14.33 -7.97
CA PHE A 4 -4.33 13.44 -7.24
C PHE A 4 -3.08 14.17 -6.76
N ASP A 5 -2.72 13.91 -5.52
CA ASP A 5 -1.41 14.16 -4.90
C ASP A 5 -0.77 12.80 -4.64
N LEU A 6 0.37 12.53 -5.27
CA LEU A 6 1.02 11.23 -5.27
C LEU A 6 2.40 11.33 -4.60
N VAL A 7 2.59 10.63 -3.48
CA VAL A 7 3.87 10.52 -2.80
C VAL A 7 4.40 9.10 -2.92
N PHE A 8 5.43 8.91 -3.74
CA PHE A 8 6.11 7.62 -3.88
C PHE A 8 6.99 7.37 -2.65
N LEU A 9 6.67 6.37 -1.87
CA LEU A 9 7.45 5.94 -0.70
C LEU A 9 8.53 4.94 -1.09
N GLY A 10 8.39 4.30 -2.23
CA GLY A 10 9.37 3.42 -2.86
C GLY A 10 8.97 3.08 -4.29
N THR A 11 9.95 2.78 -5.14
CA THR A 11 9.78 2.48 -6.57
C THR A 11 10.65 1.31 -7.05
N GLY A 12 11.29 0.58 -6.13
CA GLY A 12 12.17 -0.55 -6.44
C GLY A 12 11.42 -1.86 -6.52
N ALA A 13 11.93 -2.80 -7.32
CA ALA A 13 11.47 -4.18 -7.35
C ALA A 13 12.11 -5.01 -6.22
N ALA A 14 11.62 -6.25 -6.01
CA ALA A 14 12.08 -7.18 -4.98
C ALA A 14 13.59 -7.49 -5.04
N ASP A 15 14.11 -7.57 -6.26
CA ASP A 15 15.51 -7.90 -6.56
C ASP A 15 16.42 -6.68 -6.65
N TRP A 16 15.88 -5.48 -6.38
CA TRP A 16 16.71 -4.28 -6.39
C TRP A 16 17.81 -4.40 -5.35
N PRO A 17 19.09 -4.29 -5.75
CA PRO A 17 20.19 -4.52 -4.83
C PRO A 17 20.19 -3.48 -3.72
N VAL A 18 19.81 -3.91 -2.55
CA VAL A 18 20.08 -3.16 -1.32
C VAL A 18 21.58 -3.27 -1.07
N ARG A 19 22.29 -2.18 -1.22
CA ARG A 19 23.73 -2.15 -0.87
C ARG A 19 23.85 -2.43 0.62
N PRO A 20 24.62 -3.45 1.06
CA PRO A 20 24.70 -3.84 2.47
C PRO A 20 25.12 -2.71 3.43
N GLN A 21 25.81 -1.67 2.89
CA GLN A 21 26.31 -0.54 3.67
C GLN A 21 25.38 0.67 3.71
N ALA A 22 24.29 0.65 2.95
CA ALA A 22 23.40 1.79 2.86
C ALA A 22 22.12 1.55 3.66
N ASP A 23 21.79 2.47 4.55
CA ASP A 23 20.50 2.42 5.23
C ASP A 23 19.40 2.99 4.33
N VAL A 24 18.73 2.10 3.60
CA VAL A 24 17.65 2.44 2.66
C VAL A 24 16.53 3.27 3.29
N ARG A 25 16.42 3.26 4.64
CA ARG A 25 15.41 4.04 5.36
C ARG A 25 15.63 5.55 5.21
N TYR A 26 16.87 5.97 5.12
CA TYR A 26 17.27 7.38 5.12
C TYR A 26 17.66 7.92 3.74
N ASP A 27 17.65 7.07 2.70
CA ASP A 27 18.00 7.53 1.35
C ASP A 27 16.95 8.50 0.82
N THR A 28 17.30 9.79 0.79
CA THR A 28 16.48 10.87 0.23
C THR A 28 16.91 11.26 -1.18
N ASP A 29 18.09 10.84 -1.62
CA ASP A 29 18.67 11.24 -2.89
C ASP A 29 18.22 10.35 -4.05
N GLY A 30 17.43 9.31 -3.75
CA GLY A 30 16.90 8.38 -4.75
C GLY A 30 17.95 7.44 -5.34
N LEU A 31 19.12 7.32 -4.72
CA LEU A 31 20.19 6.41 -5.13
C LEU A 31 19.85 4.95 -4.81
N ILE A 32 19.04 4.74 -3.77
CA ILE A 32 18.55 3.43 -3.35
C ILE A 32 17.04 3.47 -3.37
N ARG A 33 16.44 2.64 -4.20
CA ARG A 33 14.99 2.51 -4.26
C ARG A 33 14.51 1.59 -3.15
N ARG A 34 13.54 2.04 -2.37
CA ARG A 34 12.75 1.18 -1.48
C ARG A 34 11.74 0.40 -2.29
N THR A 35 11.27 -0.71 -1.76
CA THR A 35 10.21 -1.53 -2.39
C THR A 35 8.95 -0.70 -2.64
N CYS A 36 8.18 -1.07 -3.69
CA CYS A 36 7.07 -0.27 -4.19
C CYS A 36 6.04 0.07 -3.11
N SER A 37 5.77 1.36 -2.94
CA SER A 37 4.71 1.85 -2.08
C SER A 37 4.32 3.27 -2.49
N LEU A 38 3.03 3.59 -2.46
CA LEU A 38 2.48 4.87 -2.91
C LEU A 38 1.42 5.38 -1.94
N LEU A 39 1.53 6.65 -1.54
CA LEU A 39 0.49 7.34 -0.79
C LEU A 39 -0.25 8.32 -1.72
N ILE A 40 -1.58 8.22 -1.74
CA ILE A 40 -2.47 9.04 -2.58
C ILE A 40 -3.24 10.00 -1.68
N ASN A 41 -3.14 11.31 -1.98
CA ASN A 41 -3.88 12.39 -1.30
C ASN A 41 -3.69 12.38 0.23
N GLY A 42 -2.60 11.83 0.75
CA GLY A 42 -2.36 11.66 2.19
C GLY A 42 -3.36 10.72 2.89
N LYS A 43 -4.17 9.96 2.15
CA LYS A 43 -5.33 9.21 2.68
C LYS A 43 -5.38 7.73 2.28
N TYR A 44 -4.82 7.37 1.14
CA TYR A 44 -4.91 6.01 0.61
C TYR A 44 -3.51 5.50 0.33
N LEU A 45 -3.09 4.49 1.09
CA LEU A 45 -1.79 3.84 0.94
C LEU A 45 -1.93 2.62 0.04
N ILE A 46 -1.09 2.50 -0.96
CA ILE A 46 -0.91 1.27 -1.73
C ILE A 46 0.36 0.59 -1.25
N ASP A 47 0.28 -0.69 -0.96
CA ASP A 47 1.32 -1.57 -0.50
C ASP A 47 2.08 -1.06 0.74
N PRO A 48 1.74 -1.56 1.94
CA PRO A 48 2.52 -1.29 3.15
C PRO A 48 3.83 -2.08 3.13
N ALA A 49 4.70 -1.73 2.16
CA ALA A 49 5.96 -2.40 1.89
C ALA A 49 6.98 -2.18 3.03
N PRO A 50 8.02 -3.04 3.14
CA PRO A 50 9.10 -2.84 4.09
C PRO A 50 9.67 -1.41 4.02
N GLU A 51 9.97 -0.83 5.20
CA GLU A 51 10.53 0.51 5.39
C GLU A 51 9.63 1.70 4.95
N SER A 52 8.50 1.47 4.25
CA SER A 52 7.62 2.53 3.75
C SER A 52 7.05 3.42 4.87
N TRP A 53 6.61 2.81 5.98
CA TRP A 53 6.15 3.58 7.15
C TRP A 53 7.26 4.43 7.76
N PHE A 54 8.44 3.83 7.97
CA PHE A 54 9.56 4.57 8.54
C PHE A 54 9.92 5.77 7.68
N PHE A 55 10.03 5.58 6.37
CA PHE A 55 10.33 6.64 5.43
C PHE A 55 9.26 7.74 5.42
N ALA A 56 7.98 7.37 5.36
CA ALA A 56 6.87 8.33 5.37
C ALA A 56 6.89 9.20 6.64
N VAL A 57 7.02 8.57 7.83
CA VAL A 57 6.82 9.26 9.12
C VAL A 57 8.12 9.85 9.65
N LYS A 58 9.24 9.10 9.59
CA LYS A 58 10.50 9.53 10.24
C LYS A 58 11.37 10.37 9.32
N VAL A 59 11.32 10.15 8.01
CA VAL A 59 12.13 10.90 7.04
C VAL A 59 11.32 12.02 6.41
N LEU A 60 10.20 11.71 5.75
CA LEU A 60 9.37 12.72 5.07
C LEU A 60 8.48 13.53 6.02
N LYS A 61 8.34 13.11 7.29
CA LYS A 61 7.52 13.79 8.31
C LYS A 61 6.05 13.98 7.89
N LEU A 62 5.48 13.04 7.16
CA LEU A 62 4.10 13.11 6.71
C LEU A 62 3.13 12.94 7.89
N ASP A 63 2.06 13.74 7.89
CA ASP A 63 0.91 13.53 8.78
C ASP A 63 -0.01 12.47 8.17
N LEU A 64 -0.08 11.31 8.77
CA LEU A 64 -0.91 10.18 8.37
C LEU A 64 -2.17 10.02 9.23
N SER A 65 -2.46 10.99 10.10
CA SER A 65 -3.66 10.96 10.95
C SER A 65 -4.96 10.87 10.14
N GLY A 66 -4.92 11.31 8.90
CA GLY A 66 -6.02 11.27 7.93
C GLY A 66 -6.12 9.97 7.11
N LEU A 67 -5.29 8.95 7.36
CA LEU A 67 -5.30 7.70 6.60
C LEU A 67 -6.67 7.01 6.68
N LYS A 68 -7.22 6.64 5.52
CA LYS A 68 -8.57 6.05 5.37
C LYS A 68 -8.54 4.64 4.82
N ALA A 69 -7.56 4.33 3.97
CA ALA A 69 -7.44 3.01 3.38
C ALA A 69 -5.99 2.59 3.19
N VAL A 70 -5.76 1.30 3.35
CA VAL A 70 -4.61 0.55 2.86
C VAL A 70 -5.11 -0.39 1.77
N ILE A 71 -4.44 -0.40 0.64
CA ILE A 71 -4.80 -1.14 -0.56
C ILE A 71 -3.60 -2.02 -0.89
N LEU A 72 -3.78 -3.33 -0.95
CA LEU A 72 -2.70 -4.27 -1.20
C LEU A 72 -2.82 -4.88 -2.58
N THR A 73 -1.75 -4.80 -3.37
CA THR A 73 -1.69 -5.43 -4.70
C THR A 73 -1.59 -6.95 -4.58
N HIS A 74 -0.69 -7.44 -3.75
CA HIS A 74 -0.49 -8.87 -3.47
C HIS A 74 0.40 -9.07 -2.22
N SER A 75 0.51 -10.32 -1.74
CA SER A 75 1.12 -10.63 -0.45
C SER A 75 2.63 -10.88 -0.47
N HIS A 76 3.34 -10.64 -1.55
CA HIS A 76 4.81 -10.79 -1.55
C HIS A 76 5.46 -9.85 -0.54
N GLY A 77 6.60 -10.30 0.03
CA GLY A 77 7.25 -9.61 1.14
C GLY A 77 7.86 -8.25 0.79
N ASP A 78 8.02 -7.93 -0.48
CA ASP A 78 8.43 -6.61 -0.98
C ASP A 78 7.26 -5.63 -1.13
N HIS A 79 6.00 -6.12 -1.13
CA HIS A 79 4.78 -5.32 -1.17
C HIS A 79 4.06 -5.26 0.18
N PHE A 80 4.22 -6.30 1.00
CA PHE A 80 3.54 -6.39 2.29
C PHE A 80 4.50 -6.65 3.44
N SER A 81 4.44 -5.79 4.45
CA SER A 81 5.10 -5.96 5.74
C SER A 81 4.10 -5.70 6.86
N LEU A 82 3.87 -6.71 7.72
CA LEU A 82 3.00 -6.55 8.88
C LEU A 82 3.50 -5.44 9.81
N LYS A 83 4.83 -5.30 9.96
CA LYS A 83 5.44 -4.21 10.73
C LYS A 83 5.13 -2.83 10.14
N ALA A 84 5.19 -2.68 8.82
CA ALA A 84 4.83 -1.43 8.17
C ALA A 84 3.33 -1.14 8.29
N LEU A 85 2.49 -2.15 8.06
CA LEU A 85 1.04 -2.03 8.24
C LEU A 85 0.69 -1.56 9.66
N ASP A 86 1.23 -2.22 10.69
CA ASP A 86 0.99 -1.83 12.09
C ASP A 86 1.43 -0.39 12.38
N GLY A 87 2.57 0.02 11.82
CA GLY A 87 3.04 1.40 11.90
C GLY A 87 2.04 2.39 11.28
N PHE A 88 1.57 2.16 10.05
CA PHE A 88 0.58 3.00 9.39
C PHE A 88 -0.76 3.05 10.15
N LEU A 89 -1.23 1.91 10.63
CA LEU A 89 -2.43 1.85 11.47
C LEU A 89 -2.26 2.64 12.77
N GLY A 90 -1.00 2.73 13.28
CA GLY A 90 -0.64 3.50 14.48
C GLY A 90 -0.83 5.00 14.33
N GLU A 91 -0.59 5.52 13.15
CA GLU A 91 -0.70 6.95 12.86
C GLU A 91 -2.15 7.39 12.61
N ALA A 92 -3.02 6.48 12.15
CA ALA A 92 -4.40 6.80 11.80
C ALA A 92 -5.27 7.08 13.05
N ARG A 93 -6.11 8.14 12.98
CA ARG A 93 -7.05 8.49 14.07
C ARG A 93 -8.27 7.57 14.19
N GLY A 94 -8.50 6.68 13.25
CA GLY A 94 -9.69 5.81 13.26
C GLY A 94 -9.45 4.51 12.52
N LYS A 95 -10.50 3.68 12.41
CA LYS A 95 -10.41 2.42 11.66
C LYS A 95 -10.13 2.68 10.18
N VAL A 96 -9.14 1.98 9.65
CA VAL A 96 -8.69 2.06 8.25
C VAL A 96 -9.34 0.95 7.44
N GLY A 97 -9.84 1.21 6.23
CA GLY A 97 -10.26 0.18 5.29
C GLY A 97 -9.04 -0.58 4.77
N PHE A 98 -9.07 -1.90 4.77
CA PHE A 98 -8.01 -2.73 4.19
C PHE A 98 -8.56 -3.49 3.00
N TYR A 99 -8.08 -3.16 1.81
CA TYR A 99 -8.54 -3.66 0.52
C TYR A 99 -7.49 -4.58 -0.09
N CYS A 100 -7.85 -5.83 -0.36
CA CYS A 100 -6.98 -6.81 -1.02
C CYS A 100 -7.83 -7.87 -1.72
N HIS A 101 -7.21 -8.68 -2.57
CA HIS A 101 -7.89 -9.84 -3.14
C HIS A 101 -8.38 -10.79 -2.03
N GLU A 102 -9.57 -11.39 -2.17
CA GLU A 102 -10.14 -12.25 -1.13
C GLU A 102 -9.24 -13.44 -0.75
N GLY A 103 -8.52 -14.00 -1.73
CA GLY A 103 -7.57 -15.08 -1.50
C GLY A 103 -6.29 -14.68 -0.78
N THR A 104 -6.03 -13.38 -0.61
CA THR A 104 -4.84 -12.86 0.09
C THR A 104 -4.99 -12.95 1.61
N ILE A 105 -6.20 -12.73 2.13
CA ILE A 105 -6.46 -12.57 3.58
C ILE A 105 -5.87 -13.72 4.42
N PRO A 106 -6.02 -15.01 4.06
CA PRO A 106 -5.48 -16.11 4.85
C PRO A 106 -3.94 -16.12 4.97
N SER A 107 -3.23 -15.52 4.02
CA SER A 107 -1.75 -15.51 3.99
C SER A 107 -1.14 -14.36 4.79
N LEU A 108 -1.92 -13.33 5.16
CA LEU A 108 -1.40 -12.12 5.80
C LEU A 108 -1.03 -12.28 7.27
N LYS A 109 -1.48 -13.36 7.93
CA LYS A 109 -1.22 -13.64 9.36
C LYS A 109 -1.59 -12.45 10.28
N LEU A 110 -2.70 -11.77 9.97
CA LEU A 110 -3.21 -10.65 10.76
C LEU A 110 -3.60 -11.10 12.16
N THR A 111 -3.25 -10.31 13.17
CA THR A 111 -3.62 -10.54 14.56
C THR A 111 -4.85 -9.74 14.95
N GLU A 112 -5.41 -10.01 16.13
CA GLU A 112 -6.54 -9.23 16.68
C GLU A 112 -6.18 -7.73 16.80
N LYS A 113 -4.91 -7.41 17.04
CA LYS A 113 -4.43 -6.05 17.13
C LYS A 113 -4.68 -5.28 15.82
N GLU A 114 -4.25 -5.82 14.67
CA GLU A 114 -4.48 -5.17 13.37
C GLU A 114 -5.97 -5.17 13.03
N LEU A 115 -6.66 -6.29 13.23
CA LEU A 115 -8.09 -6.42 12.95
C LEU A 115 -8.95 -5.45 13.77
N SER A 116 -8.55 -5.11 15.00
CA SER A 116 -9.27 -4.11 15.81
C SER A 116 -9.20 -2.69 15.23
N ARG A 117 -8.16 -2.39 14.44
CA ARG A 117 -7.84 -1.05 13.89
C ARG A 117 -8.25 -0.87 12.44
N MET A 118 -8.66 -1.93 11.76
CA MET A 118 -9.06 -1.87 10.35
C MET A 118 -10.40 -2.58 10.09
N ARG A 119 -10.91 -2.40 8.87
CA ARG A 119 -12.04 -3.14 8.30
C ARG A 119 -11.58 -3.82 7.04
N LEU A 120 -11.71 -5.15 6.99
CA LEU A 120 -11.35 -5.92 5.79
C LEU A 120 -12.41 -5.72 4.71
N HIS A 121 -11.93 -5.45 3.50
CA HIS A 121 -12.73 -5.32 2.29
C HIS A 121 -12.15 -6.25 1.22
N PRO A 122 -12.53 -7.55 1.23
CA PRO A 122 -12.08 -8.48 0.20
C PRO A 122 -12.58 -8.03 -1.18
N LEU A 123 -11.68 -8.12 -2.17
CA LEU A 123 -11.94 -7.74 -3.55
C LEU A 123 -11.83 -8.93 -4.48
N LYS A 124 -12.54 -8.86 -5.59
CA LYS A 124 -12.37 -9.69 -6.79
C LYS A 124 -11.92 -8.83 -7.97
N THR A 125 -11.32 -9.46 -8.95
CA THR A 125 -11.05 -8.81 -10.24
C THR A 125 -12.35 -8.24 -10.83
N GLY A 126 -12.30 -6.97 -11.22
CA GLY A 126 -13.45 -6.23 -11.76
C GLY A 126 -14.16 -5.34 -10.75
N ASP A 127 -13.98 -5.57 -9.46
CA ASP A 127 -14.65 -4.78 -8.41
C ASP A 127 -14.30 -3.30 -8.49
N ARG A 128 -15.32 -2.48 -8.19
CA ARG A 128 -15.17 -1.02 -8.11
C ARG A 128 -15.54 -0.53 -6.72
N VAL A 129 -14.68 0.31 -6.17
CA VAL A 129 -14.83 0.87 -4.82
C VAL A 129 -14.77 2.39 -4.89
N LYS A 130 -15.65 3.05 -4.14
CA LYS A 130 -15.62 4.50 -3.97
C LYS A 130 -14.90 4.86 -2.68
N LEU A 131 -13.77 5.53 -2.79
CA LEU A 131 -12.94 6.03 -1.69
C LEU A 131 -13.11 7.56 -1.61
N GLY A 132 -14.19 8.04 -1.01
CA GLY A 132 -14.54 9.45 -1.03
C GLY A 132 -14.79 9.95 -2.47
N LYS A 133 -13.95 10.89 -2.96
CA LYS A 133 -14.02 11.38 -4.34
C LYS A 133 -13.30 10.49 -5.35
N VAL A 134 -12.43 9.60 -4.88
CA VAL A 134 -11.65 8.68 -5.72
C VAL A 134 -12.45 7.40 -5.96
N THR A 135 -12.51 6.95 -7.21
CA THR A 135 -13.00 5.61 -7.55
C THR A 135 -11.77 4.73 -7.84
N MET A 136 -11.76 3.53 -7.29
CA MET A 136 -10.75 2.51 -7.52
C MET A 136 -11.40 1.31 -8.21
N GLN A 137 -10.77 0.77 -9.25
CA GLN A 137 -11.16 -0.50 -9.88
C GLN A 137 -10.02 -1.50 -9.75
N ALA A 138 -10.32 -2.70 -9.23
CA ALA A 138 -9.40 -3.82 -9.14
C ALA A 138 -9.34 -4.55 -10.49
N LEU A 139 -8.14 -4.79 -11.00
CA LEU A 139 -7.87 -5.48 -12.25
C LEU A 139 -6.91 -6.64 -11.99
N GLY A 140 -7.13 -7.80 -12.60
CA GLY A 140 -6.22 -8.93 -12.45
C GLY A 140 -4.85 -8.63 -13.09
N ALA A 141 -3.79 -8.92 -12.36
CA ALA A 141 -2.43 -8.87 -12.87
C ALA A 141 -1.97 -10.26 -13.30
N ASN A 142 -1.16 -10.33 -14.37
CA ASN A 142 -0.48 -11.57 -14.77
C ASN A 142 0.81 -11.74 -13.93
N HIS A 143 0.60 -12.03 -12.63
CA HIS A 143 1.67 -12.23 -11.66
C HIS A 143 1.30 -13.36 -10.72
N GLU A 144 2.12 -14.40 -10.70
CA GLU A 144 1.91 -15.56 -9.83
C GLU A 144 2.33 -15.25 -8.40
N VAL A 145 1.43 -15.53 -7.46
CA VAL A 145 1.73 -15.50 -6.03
C VAL A 145 1.66 -16.93 -5.52
N SER A 146 2.82 -17.58 -5.53
CA SER A 146 2.93 -18.99 -5.19
C SER A 146 2.45 -19.28 -3.75
N ARG A 147 1.82 -20.46 -3.57
CA ARG A 147 1.30 -20.96 -2.29
C ARG A 147 0.12 -20.18 -1.70
N THR A 148 -0.53 -19.32 -2.47
CA THR A 148 -1.73 -18.61 -2.07
C THR A 148 -2.88 -18.89 -3.06
N ARG A 149 -4.10 -18.46 -2.70
CA ARG A 149 -5.26 -18.45 -3.60
C ARG A 149 -5.55 -17.04 -4.13
N GLU A 150 -4.59 -16.15 -3.98
CA GLU A 150 -4.76 -14.78 -4.43
C GLU A 150 -4.48 -14.62 -5.92
N THR A 151 -5.19 -13.68 -6.52
CA THR A 151 -4.80 -13.06 -7.78
C THR A 151 -4.15 -11.73 -7.44
N ALA A 152 -2.94 -11.48 -7.92
CA ALA A 152 -2.33 -10.18 -7.81
C ALA A 152 -3.19 -9.14 -8.54
N LEU A 153 -3.33 -7.95 -7.96
CA LEU A 153 -4.20 -6.91 -8.48
C LEU A 153 -3.39 -5.69 -8.90
N HIS A 154 -3.78 -5.15 -10.04
CA HIS A 154 -3.54 -3.76 -10.41
C HIS A 154 -4.74 -2.91 -10.02
N TYR A 155 -4.54 -1.62 -9.91
CA TYR A 155 -5.62 -0.70 -9.57
C TYR A 155 -5.67 0.48 -10.53
N LEU A 156 -6.87 0.71 -11.10
CA LEU A 156 -7.16 1.92 -11.86
C LEU A 156 -7.89 2.90 -10.95
N PHE A 157 -7.27 4.05 -10.70
CA PHE A 157 -7.85 5.13 -9.92
C PHE A 157 -8.41 6.22 -10.82
N ALA A 158 -9.57 6.77 -10.46
CA ALA A 158 -10.21 7.87 -11.17
C ALA A 158 -10.72 8.93 -10.18
N CYS A 159 -10.48 10.21 -10.49
CA CYS A 159 -10.96 11.36 -9.73
C CYS A 159 -11.04 12.59 -10.65
N GLU A 160 -12.17 13.29 -10.65
CA GLU A 160 -12.34 14.55 -11.38
C GLU A 160 -11.86 14.50 -12.85
N GLY A 161 -12.21 13.43 -13.56
CA GLY A 161 -11.84 13.21 -14.96
C GLY A 161 -10.39 12.76 -15.21
N LYS A 162 -9.55 12.72 -14.18
CA LYS A 162 -8.18 12.20 -14.26
C LYS A 162 -8.16 10.73 -13.85
N LYS A 163 -7.21 9.98 -14.43
CA LYS A 163 -6.99 8.56 -14.12
C LYS A 163 -5.50 8.27 -14.00
N PHE A 164 -5.15 7.34 -13.15
CA PHE A 164 -3.83 6.70 -13.18
C PHE A 164 -3.95 5.21 -12.85
N PHE A 165 -2.97 4.46 -13.27
CA PHE A 165 -2.87 3.01 -13.13
C PHE A 165 -1.65 2.67 -12.25
N TYR A 166 -1.85 1.75 -11.29
CA TYR A 166 -0.79 1.26 -10.41
C TYR A 166 -0.71 -0.26 -10.52
#